data_52f4caa81f975cddb2ef9c9b8d96ac7e
#
_entry.id   52f4caa81f975cddb2ef9c9b8d96ac7e
#
_cell.length_a   1.000
_cell.length_b   1.000
_cell.length_c   1.000
_cell.angle_alpha   90.00
_cell.angle_beta   90.00
_cell.angle_gamma   90.00
#
_symmetry.space_group_name_H-M   'P 1'
#
loop_
_entity.id
_entity.type
_entity.pdbx_description
1 polymer ?
#
loop_
_entity_poly.entity_id
_entity_poly.type
_entity_poly.pdbx_seq_one_letter_code
_entity_poly.pdbx_strand_id
1 'polypeptide(L)'
;NMAEALIKVAAERALRPGRKLSPQDGIYQEFCARFPYSETDDQLRAIADVVADLVGSKPMDRLICGDVGFGKTEIALRAAFSAVMAGGQVAIVAPTTLLCRQHFATFNERFQGYPVRIGQLSRMVSTSDATETKEGITDGTVDIVIGTHALLGKSIKFRDLALLIVDEEQHFGVAHKEQLKQIRNDVHVLTLTATPIPRTLQLALSGVKEMSIIATPPVDRLAVRTFILPFDPLIVREAIMRERFRGGQIFYVCPRIADIEELEKELRELVPDLKIAVAHGQMGAGALEDIMTGFYEGRTELLLSTQIVESGLDIPTANTLFIHRADRFGLAQLYQLRGRI
;
A
#
# COMPACT_ATOMS: atom_id res chain seq x y z
N ASN A 1 28.29 -3.20 -14.19
CA ASN A 1 28.06 -2.91 -12.79
C ASN A 1 26.63 -2.35 -12.61
N MET A 2 25.86 -2.90 -11.63
CA MET A 2 24.43 -2.57 -11.50
C MET A 2 24.19 -1.07 -11.19
N ALA A 3 25.11 -0.43 -10.47
CA ALA A 3 25.06 1.01 -10.18
C ALA A 3 25.19 1.86 -11.45
N GLU A 4 26.09 1.52 -12.34
CA GLU A 4 26.27 2.19 -13.64
C GLU A 4 25.01 2.10 -14.52
N ALA A 5 24.35 0.93 -14.54
CA ALA A 5 23.10 0.76 -15.28
C ALA A 5 21.96 1.64 -14.73
N LEU A 6 21.87 1.81 -13.40
CA LEU A 6 20.88 2.67 -12.76
C LEU A 6 21.16 4.15 -13.01
N ILE A 7 22.43 4.58 -12.92
CA ILE A 7 22.85 5.95 -13.22
C ILE A 7 22.59 6.28 -14.70
N LYS A 8 22.87 5.34 -15.60
CA LYS A 8 22.59 5.51 -17.03
C LYS A 8 21.09 5.71 -17.31
N VAL A 9 20.25 4.87 -16.72
CA VAL A 9 18.78 5.00 -16.87
C VAL A 9 18.28 6.33 -16.29
N ALA A 10 18.80 6.75 -15.13
CA ALA A 10 18.45 8.04 -14.54
C ALA A 10 18.92 9.23 -15.42
N ALA A 11 20.12 9.15 -15.97
CA ALA A 11 20.65 10.17 -16.87
C ALA A 11 19.85 10.25 -18.18
N GLU A 12 19.53 9.11 -18.80
CA GLU A 12 18.68 9.06 -20.01
C GLU A 12 17.30 9.64 -19.75
N ARG A 13 16.72 9.35 -18.57
CA ARG A 13 15.42 9.89 -18.15
C ARG A 13 15.46 11.40 -17.92
N ALA A 14 16.55 11.91 -17.32
CA ALA A 14 16.71 13.33 -17.06
C ALA A 14 16.82 14.19 -18.33
N LEU A 15 17.18 13.57 -19.47
CA LEU A 15 17.24 14.23 -20.80
C LEU A 15 15.91 14.21 -21.56
N ARG A 16 14.92 13.44 -21.09
CA ARG A 16 13.61 13.34 -21.76
C ARG A 16 12.68 14.46 -21.31
N PRO A 17 11.87 15.03 -22.22
CA PRO A 17 10.85 15.99 -21.84
C PRO A 17 9.73 15.27 -21.06
N GLY A 18 9.43 15.75 -19.85
CA GLY A 18 8.28 15.31 -19.08
C GLY A 18 6.97 15.92 -19.62
N ARG A 19 5.90 15.15 -19.61
CA ARG A 19 4.56 15.68 -19.81
C ARG A 19 4.17 16.55 -18.63
N LYS A 20 3.70 17.78 -18.89
CA LYS A 20 3.21 18.63 -17.80
C LYS A 20 1.79 18.22 -17.42
N LEU A 21 1.61 17.87 -16.17
CA LEU A 21 0.32 17.45 -15.58
C LEU A 21 -0.13 18.51 -14.57
N SER A 22 -0.48 19.68 -15.07
CA SER A 22 -0.92 20.80 -14.23
C SER A 22 -2.34 20.54 -13.73
N PRO A 23 -2.60 20.58 -12.42
CA PRO A 23 -3.95 20.53 -11.91
C PRO A 23 -4.72 21.80 -12.33
N GLN A 24 -6.02 21.66 -12.56
CA GLN A 24 -6.90 22.80 -12.77
C GLN A 24 -7.26 23.39 -11.40
N ASP A 25 -6.83 24.59 -11.09
CA ASP A 25 -6.83 25.17 -9.75
C ASP A 25 -8.16 25.04 -8.99
N GLY A 26 -9.29 25.41 -9.56
CA GLY A 26 -10.58 25.38 -8.85
C GLY A 26 -11.06 23.98 -8.51
N ILE A 27 -11.01 23.05 -9.47
CA ILE A 27 -11.47 21.66 -9.30
C ILE A 27 -10.49 20.87 -8.38
N TYR A 28 -9.20 21.16 -8.49
CA TYR A 28 -8.19 20.56 -7.64
C TYR A 28 -8.37 20.98 -6.17
N GLN A 29 -8.66 22.25 -5.90
CA GLN A 29 -8.94 22.74 -4.56
C GLN A 29 -10.20 22.08 -3.97
N GLU A 30 -11.26 21.92 -4.77
CA GLU A 30 -12.44 21.19 -4.35
C GLU A 30 -12.11 19.73 -3.98
N PHE A 31 -11.32 19.03 -4.81
CA PHE A 31 -10.87 17.66 -4.52
C PHE A 31 -10.08 17.59 -3.21
N CYS A 32 -9.16 18.53 -2.98
CA CYS A 32 -8.39 18.62 -1.73
C CYS A 32 -9.30 18.88 -0.52
N ALA A 33 -10.29 19.74 -0.63
CA ALA A 33 -11.23 20.07 0.46
C ALA A 33 -12.12 18.89 0.89
N ARG A 34 -12.27 17.87 0.05
CA ARG A 34 -12.99 16.62 0.40
C ARG A 34 -12.17 15.66 1.25
N PHE A 35 -10.89 15.96 1.54
CA PHE A 35 -10.10 15.17 2.47
C PHE A 35 -10.59 15.38 3.89
N PRO A 36 -11.04 14.32 4.61
CA PRO A 36 -11.74 14.49 5.89
C PRO A 36 -10.82 14.79 7.08
N TYR A 37 -9.50 14.82 6.86
CA TYR A 37 -8.50 15.02 7.91
C TYR A 37 -7.72 16.31 7.66
N SER A 38 -7.05 16.82 8.70
CA SER A 38 -6.08 17.90 8.55
C SER A 38 -4.72 17.33 8.14
N GLU A 39 -4.15 17.89 7.08
CA GLU A 39 -2.81 17.50 6.63
C GLU A 39 -1.74 17.93 7.62
N THR A 40 -0.74 17.11 7.82
CA THR A 40 0.49 17.50 8.52
C THR A 40 1.40 18.32 7.61
N ASP A 41 2.32 19.09 8.21
CA ASP A 41 3.29 19.89 7.44
C ASP A 41 4.14 19.00 6.49
N ASP A 42 4.45 17.76 6.90
CA ASP A 42 5.18 16.81 6.07
C ASP A 42 4.36 16.36 4.86
N GLN A 43 3.07 16.09 5.07
CA GLN A 43 2.15 15.74 3.98
C GLN A 43 2.01 16.90 2.99
N LEU A 44 1.83 18.13 3.48
CA LEU A 44 1.73 19.32 2.62
C LEU A 44 3.00 19.53 1.81
N ARG A 45 4.18 19.38 2.42
CA ARG A 45 5.46 19.43 1.71
C ARG A 45 5.57 18.36 0.63
N ALA A 46 5.26 17.12 0.97
CA ALA A 46 5.32 16.00 0.01
C ALA A 46 4.33 16.19 -1.16
N ILE A 47 3.13 16.73 -0.90
CA ILE A 47 2.14 17.08 -1.94
C ILE A 47 2.72 18.18 -2.83
N ALA A 48 3.28 19.24 -2.26
CA ALA A 48 3.89 20.34 -3.02
C ALA A 48 5.04 19.85 -3.90
N ASP A 49 5.91 18.98 -3.37
CA ASP A 49 7.01 18.34 -4.10
C ASP A 49 6.48 17.55 -5.32
N VAL A 50 5.46 16.72 -5.11
CA VAL A 50 4.85 15.91 -6.17
C VAL A 50 4.21 16.78 -7.25
N VAL A 51 3.47 17.82 -6.86
CA VAL A 51 2.85 18.76 -7.80
C VAL A 51 3.92 19.50 -8.60
N ALA A 52 5.00 19.96 -7.94
CA ALA A 52 6.12 20.61 -8.62
C ALA A 52 6.78 19.69 -9.66
N ASP A 53 6.98 18.42 -9.33
CA ASP A 53 7.53 17.44 -10.27
C ASP A 53 6.59 17.17 -11.45
N LEU A 54 5.27 17.06 -11.21
CA LEU A 54 4.26 16.79 -12.25
C LEU A 54 4.16 17.93 -13.28
N VAL A 55 4.40 19.18 -12.86
CA VAL A 55 4.43 20.35 -13.77
C VAL A 55 5.82 20.63 -14.32
N GLY A 56 6.82 19.92 -13.84
CA GLY A 56 8.22 20.07 -14.23
C GLY A 56 8.50 19.68 -15.69
N SER A 57 9.72 19.93 -16.13
CA SER A 57 10.17 19.61 -17.49
C SER A 57 10.68 18.18 -17.65
N LYS A 58 10.80 17.41 -16.56
CA LYS A 58 11.33 16.04 -16.54
C LYS A 58 10.25 15.08 -16.04
N PRO A 59 10.26 13.80 -16.47
CA PRO A 59 9.41 12.80 -15.87
C PRO A 59 9.74 12.60 -14.40
N MET A 60 8.77 12.75 -13.51
CA MET A 60 8.92 12.53 -12.07
C MET A 60 9.40 11.10 -11.77
N ASP A 61 10.34 10.92 -10.87
CA ASP A 61 10.64 9.64 -10.20
C ASP A 61 10.85 9.90 -8.71
N ARG A 62 9.74 9.96 -7.98
CA ARG A 62 9.73 10.32 -6.57
C ARG A 62 9.32 9.15 -5.68
N LEU A 63 10.02 9.03 -4.56
CA LEU A 63 9.70 8.11 -3.48
C LEU A 63 9.03 8.87 -2.33
N ILE A 64 7.83 8.47 -1.97
CA ILE A 64 7.18 8.91 -0.73
C ILE A 64 7.44 7.86 0.34
N CYS A 65 8.13 8.27 1.38
CA CYS A 65 8.49 7.44 2.51
C CYS A 65 7.72 7.91 3.75
N GLY A 66 7.00 7.03 4.40
CA GLY A 66 6.26 7.34 5.63
C GLY A 66 5.66 6.08 6.22
N ASP A 67 5.48 6.05 7.52
CA ASP A 67 4.96 4.88 8.23
C ASP A 67 3.52 4.53 7.79
N VAL A 68 3.03 3.37 8.20
CA VAL A 68 1.65 2.95 7.93
C VAL A 68 0.68 3.95 8.57
N GLY A 69 -0.36 4.35 7.83
CA GLY A 69 -1.32 5.34 8.31
C GLY A 69 -0.85 6.81 8.26
N PHE A 70 0.32 7.12 7.69
CA PHE A 70 0.81 8.51 7.57
C PHE A 70 0.28 9.25 6.33
N GLY A 71 -0.76 8.73 5.68
CA GLY A 71 -1.46 9.44 4.60
C GLY A 71 -0.77 9.40 3.24
N LYS A 72 0.15 8.46 2.98
CA LYS A 72 0.78 8.28 1.66
C LYS A 72 -0.24 8.15 0.51
N THR A 73 -1.36 7.51 0.78
CA THR A 73 -2.45 7.31 -0.20
C THR A 73 -3.08 8.63 -0.63
N GLU A 74 -3.22 9.61 0.26
CA GLU A 74 -3.75 10.93 -0.12
C GLU A 74 -2.84 11.66 -1.11
N ILE A 75 -1.53 11.52 -0.96
CA ILE A 75 -0.56 12.08 -1.93
C ILE A 75 -0.74 11.42 -3.30
N ALA A 76 -0.92 10.09 -3.32
CA ALA A 76 -1.19 9.34 -4.55
C ALA A 76 -2.52 9.76 -5.21
N LEU A 77 -3.58 9.98 -4.42
CA LEU A 77 -4.88 10.46 -4.89
C LEU A 77 -4.77 11.82 -5.55
N ARG A 78 -4.07 12.78 -4.94
CA ARG A 78 -3.87 14.12 -5.50
C ARG A 78 -3.02 14.11 -6.78
N ALA A 79 -2.00 13.26 -6.81
CA ALA A 79 -1.20 13.06 -8.03
C ALA A 79 -2.02 12.45 -9.16
N ALA A 80 -2.82 11.42 -8.87
CA ALA A 80 -3.71 10.78 -9.82
C ALA A 80 -4.77 11.77 -10.35
N PHE A 81 -5.35 12.57 -9.45
CA PHE A 81 -6.31 13.60 -9.83
C PHE A 81 -5.70 14.60 -10.82
N SER A 82 -4.51 15.12 -10.53
CA SER A 82 -3.80 16.04 -11.43
C SER A 82 -3.54 15.42 -12.80
N ALA A 83 -3.14 14.14 -12.84
CA ALA A 83 -2.85 13.44 -14.09
C ALA A 83 -4.10 13.22 -14.94
N VAL A 84 -5.21 12.77 -14.32
CA VAL A 84 -6.47 12.53 -15.05
C VAL A 84 -7.10 13.82 -15.54
N MET A 85 -7.11 14.88 -14.71
CA MET A 85 -7.64 16.19 -15.14
C MET A 85 -6.81 16.83 -16.25
N ALA A 86 -5.54 16.44 -16.39
CA ALA A 86 -4.70 16.80 -17.54
C ALA A 86 -4.89 15.88 -18.78
N GLY A 87 -5.86 14.94 -18.73
CA GLY A 87 -6.21 14.03 -19.81
C GLY A 87 -5.29 12.82 -19.95
N GLY A 88 -4.49 12.47 -18.93
CA GLY A 88 -3.61 11.29 -18.92
C GLY A 88 -4.21 10.11 -18.17
N GLN A 89 -3.83 8.89 -18.55
CA GLN A 89 -4.20 7.70 -17.80
C GLN A 89 -3.25 7.47 -16.62
N VAL A 90 -3.79 6.86 -15.55
CA VAL A 90 -3.06 6.52 -14.33
C VAL A 90 -3.11 5.02 -14.08
N ALA A 91 -1.96 4.42 -13.80
CA ALA A 91 -1.85 3.04 -13.34
C ALA A 91 -1.38 2.99 -11.89
N ILE A 92 -2.07 2.21 -11.06
CA ILE A 92 -1.70 1.97 -9.67
C ILE A 92 -1.40 0.49 -9.50
N VAL A 93 -0.18 0.17 -9.12
CA VAL A 93 0.29 -1.20 -8.94
C VAL A 93 0.51 -1.48 -7.46
N ALA A 94 -0.24 -2.45 -6.93
CA ALA A 94 -0.12 -2.91 -5.56
C ALA A 94 0.35 -4.37 -5.52
N PRO A 95 1.07 -4.82 -4.46
CA PRO A 95 1.66 -6.16 -4.41
C PRO A 95 0.62 -7.27 -4.27
N THR A 96 -0.54 -6.99 -3.70
CA THR A 96 -1.55 -7.99 -3.39
C THR A 96 -2.93 -7.61 -3.91
N THR A 97 -3.78 -8.60 -4.11
CA THR A 97 -5.16 -8.42 -4.56
C THR A 97 -5.98 -7.64 -3.54
N LEU A 98 -5.72 -7.87 -2.25
CA LEU A 98 -6.46 -7.19 -1.18
C LEU A 98 -6.12 -5.69 -1.12
N LEU A 99 -4.84 -5.32 -1.27
CA LEU A 99 -4.43 -3.92 -1.40
C LEU A 99 -5.02 -3.26 -2.65
N CYS A 100 -5.08 -3.99 -3.78
CA CYS A 100 -5.78 -3.50 -4.97
C CYS A 100 -7.25 -3.19 -4.68
N ARG A 101 -7.94 -4.07 -3.93
CA ARG A 101 -9.34 -3.87 -3.53
C ARG A 101 -9.50 -2.64 -2.62
N GLN A 102 -8.60 -2.45 -1.66
CA GLN A 102 -8.61 -1.27 -0.78
C GLN A 102 -8.37 0.02 -1.58
N HIS A 103 -7.34 0.07 -2.40
CA HIS A 103 -7.09 1.22 -3.26
C HIS A 103 -8.28 1.48 -4.19
N PHE A 104 -8.86 0.44 -4.79
CA PHE A 104 -10.03 0.59 -5.66
C PHE A 104 -11.22 1.22 -4.93
N ALA A 105 -11.54 0.76 -3.71
CA ALA A 105 -12.60 1.33 -2.89
C ALA A 105 -12.31 2.79 -2.53
N THR A 106 -11.11 3.09 -2.03
CA THR A 106 -10.69 4.44 -1.64
C THR A 106 -10.70 5.42 -2.83
N PHE A 107 -10.20 4.99 -3.99
CA PHE A 107 -10.20 5.83 -5.18
C PHE A 107 -11.62 6.08 -5.71
N ASN A 108 -12.48 5.06 -5.76
CA ASN A 108 -13.87 5.24 -6.16
C ASN A 108 -14.60 6.22 -5.24
N GLU A 109 -14.44 6.11 -3.93
CA GLU A 109 -15.03 7.02 -2.97
C GLU A 109 -14.56 8.46 -3.18
N ARG A 110 -13.26 8.69 -3.30
CA ARG A 110 -12.65 10.02 -3.44
C ARG A 110 -12.95 10.68 -4.80
N PHE A 111 -13.09 9.89 -5.85
CA PHE A 111 -13.41 10.38 -7.20
C PHE A 111 -14.92 10.44 -7.49
N GLN A 112 -15.76 10.10 -6.52
CA GLN A 112 -17.20 10.15 -6.70
C GLN A 112 -17.67 11.57 -7.08
N GLY A 113 -18.45 11.67 -8.16
CA GLY A 113 -18.94 12.93 -8.71
C GLY A 113 -18.01 13.62 -9.70
N TYR A 114 -16.84 13.07 -9.97
CA TYR A 114 -15.97 13.47 -11.08
C TYR A 114 -16.17 12.57 -12.30
N PRO A 115 -16.01 13.07 -13.51
CA PRO A 115 -16.14 12.29 -14.75
C PRO A 115 -14.90 11.41 -14.97
N VAL A 116 -14.60 10.53 -14.02
CA VAL A 116 -13.42 9.65 -14.02
C VAL A 116 -13.87 8.21 -13.89
N ARG A 117 -13.44 7.37 -14.84
CA ARG A 117 -13.72 5.95 -14.82
C ARG A 117 -12.52 5.18 -14.26
N ILE A 118 -12.78 4.41 -13.20
CA ILE A 118 -11.77 3.62 -12.50
C ILE A 118 -12.01 2.14 -12.77
N GLY A 119 -11.00 1.43 -13.28
CA GLY A 119 -11.01 0.00 -13.51
C GLY A 119 -10.12 -0.75 -12.52
N GLN A 120 -10.42 -2.04 -12.31
CA GLN A 120 -9.60 -2.92 -11.48
C GLN A 120 -9.15 -4.16 -12.25
N LEU A 121 -7.88 -4.55 -12.08
CA LEU A 121 -7.31 -5.76 -12.67
C LEU A 121 -6.58 -6.58 -11.59
N SER A 122 -7.28 -7.57 -11.05
CA SER A 122 -6.73 -8.53 -10.09
C SER A 122 -7.39 -9.90 -10.27
N ARG A 123 -6.90 -10.92 -9.57
CA ARG A 123 -7.48 -12.29 -9.65
C ARG A 123 -8.91 -12.38 -9.11
N MET A 124 -9.35 -11.42 -8.31
CA MET A 124 -10.71 -11.39 -7.75
C MET A 124 -11.74 -10.72 -8.68
N VAL A 125 -11.29 -10.12 -9.77
CA VAL A 125 -12.19 -9.48 -10.76
C VAL A 125 -12.71 -10.56 -11.72
N SER A 126 -14.00 -10.49 -12.08
CA SER A 126 -14.57 -11.41 -13.05
C SER A 126 -13.86 -11.30 -14.40
N THR A 127 -13.86 -12.38 -15.20
CA THR A 127 -13.24 -12.37 -16.53
C THR A 127 -13.87 -11.32 -17.44
N SER A 128 -15.18 -11.09 -17.31
CA SER A 128 -15.92 -10.07 -18.08
C SER A 128 -15.39 -8.67 -17.75
N ASP A 129 -15.38 -8.31 -16.45
CA ASP A 129 -14.97 -6.99 -15.99
C ASP A 129 -13.48 -6.73 -16.28
N ALA A 130 -12.65 -7.78 -16.16
CA ALA A 130 -11.24 -7.69 -16.51
C ALA A 130 -11.04 -7.44 -18.01
N THR A 131 -11.88 -8.02 -18.87
CA THR A 131 -11.83 -7.79 -20.32
C THR A 131 -12.28 -6.36 -20.66
N GLU A 132 -13.42 -5.94 -20.10
CA GLU A 132 -13.92 -4.57 -20.25
C GLU A 132 -12.90 -3.52 -19.78
N THR A 133 -12.27 -3.75 -18.64
CA THR A 133 -11.22 -2.87 -18.12
C THR A 133 -10.02 -2.80 -19.07
N LYS A 134 -9.57 -3.92 -19.65
CA LYS A 134 -8.45 -3.96 -20.60
C LYS A 134 -8.78 -3.21 -21.90
N GLU A 135 -9.98 -3.39 -22.42
CA GLU A 135 -10.46 -2.66 -23.59
C GLU A 135 -10.50 -1.17 -23.29
N GLY A 136 -11.08 -0.78 -22.13
CA GLY A 136 -11.16 0.61 -21.70
C GLY A 136 -9.79 1.28 -21.44
N ILE A 137 -8.76 0.53 -21.04
CA ILE A 137 -7.39 1.04 -20.98
C ILE A 137 -6.87 1.35 -22.39
N THR A 138 -7.17 0.46 -23.35
CA THR A 138 -6.64 0.55 -24.71
C THR A 138 -7.34 1.64 -25.52
N ASP A 139 -8.64 1.83 -25.35
CA ASP A 139 -9.42 2.88 -26.05
C ASP A 139 -9.42 4.22 -25.30
N GLY A 140 -8.97 4.23 -24.04
CA GLY A 140 -8.85 5.43 -23.21
C GLY A 140 -10.15 5.81 -22.49
N THR A 141 -11.13 4.92 -22.39
CA THR A 141 -12.36 5.14 -21.60
C THR A 141 -12.16 4.86 -20.10
N VAL A 142 -11.11 4.13 -19.71
CA VAL A 142 -10.67 3.97 -18.33
C VAL A 142 -9.53 4.94 -18.06
N ASP A 143 -9.75 5.85 -17.11
CA ASP A 143 -8.80 6.90 -16.74
C ASP A 143 -7.79 6.42 -15.70
N ILE A 144 -8.26 5.65 -14.71
CA ILE A 144 -7.44 5.09 -13.64
C ILE A 144 -7.62 3.57 -13.61
N VAL A 145 -6.53 2.84 -13.60
CA VAL A 145 -6.58 1.40 -13.39
C VAL A 145 -5.75 0.99 -12.17
N ILE A 146 -6.34 0.17 -11.32
CA ILE A 146 -5.72 -0.33 -10.10
C ILE A 146 -5.58 -1.86 -10.22
N GLY A 147 -4.38 -2.38 -10.02
CA GLY A 147 -4.17 -3.80 -10.16
C GLY A 147 -2.88 -4.30 -9.53
N THR A 148 -2.69 -5.62 -9.62
CA THR A 148 -1.45 -6.26 -9.22
C THR A 148 -0.39 -6.12 -10.31
N HIS A 149 0.73 -6.83 -10.15
CA HIS A 149 1.78 -6.93 -11.18
C HIS A 149 1.26 -7.35 -12.57
N ALA A 150 0.03 -7.87 -12.67
CA ALA A 150 -0.61 -8.17 -13.95
C ALA A 150 -0.75 -6.94 -14.86
N LEU A 151 -0.84 -5.73 -14.27
CA LEU A 151 -0.84 -4.46 -15.02
C LEU A 151 0.47 -4.19 -15.76
N LEU A 152 1.57 -4.82 -15.35
CA LEU A 152 2.89 -4.64 -15.97
C LEU A 152 3.10 -5.60 -17.14
N GLY A 153 2.12 -6.48 -17.41
CA GLY A 153 2.19 -7.49 -18.46
C GLY A 153 2.13 -6.86 -19.85
N LYS A 154 2.82 -7.47 -20.83
CA LYS A 154 2.86 -7.04 -22.22
C LYS A 154 1.48 -7.02 -22.92
N SER A 155 0.48 -7.68 -22.34
CA SER A 155 -0.89 -7.70 -22.84
C SER A 155 -1.68 -6.43 -22.53
N ILE A 156 -1.19 -5.59 -21.61
CA ILE A 156 -1.82 -4.32 -21.26
C ILE A 156 -1.21 -3.21 -22.10
N LYS A 157 -2.05 -2.57 -22.88
CA LYS A 157 -1.63 -1.46 -23.75
C LYS A 157 -2.41 -0.22 -23.33
N PHE A 158 -1.72 0.71 -22.69
CA PHE A 158 -2.29 2.01 -22.38
C PHE A 158 -2.36 2.88 -23.62
N ARG A 159 -3.45 3.61 -23.77
CA ARG A 159 -3.57 4.62 -24.81
C ARG A 159 -2.65 5.81 -24.54
N ASP A 160 -2.62 6.27 -23.29
CA ASP A 160 -1.88 7.48 -22.89
C ASP A 160 -1.52 7.46 -21.39
N LEU A 161 -0.64 6.53 -20.99
CA LEU A 161 -0.20 6.43 -19.60
C LEU A 161 0.67 7.63 -19.23
N ALA A 162 0.19 8.46 -18.31
CA ALA A 162 0.89 9.65 -17.83
C ALA A 162 1.54 9.48 -16.45
N LEU A 163 0.91 8.71 -15.57
CA LEU A 163 1.38 8.50 -14.20
C LEU A 163 1.30 7.02 -13.81
N LEU A 164 2.39 6.51 -13.27
CA LEU A 164 2.49 5.19 -12.66
C LEU A 164 2.71 5.35 -11.15
N ILE A 165 1.79 4.84 -10.36
CA ILE A 165 1.91 4.77 -8.89
C ILE A 165 2.24 3.34 -8.51
N VAL A 166 3.28 3.15 -7.71
CA VAL A 166 3.74 1.83 -7.25
C VAL A 166 3.70 1.82 -5.73
N ASP A 167 2.83 0.99 -5.17
CA ASP A 167 2.76 0.82 -3.73
C ASP A 167 3.62 -0.36 -3.29
N GLU A 168 4.41 -0.16 -2.22
CA GLU A 168 5.27 -1.17 -1.58
C GLU A 168 6.14 -1.95 -2.58
N GLU A 169 6.89 -1.23 -3.44
CA GLU A 169 7.76 -1.79 -4.50
C GLU A 169 8.69 -2.91 -4.02
N GLN A 170 9.06 -2.94 -2.74
CA GLN A 170 9.96 -3.95 -2.18
C GLN A 170 9.37 -5.37 -2.25
N HIS A 171 8.06 -5.52 -2.29
CA HIS A 171 7.37 -6.80 -2.39
C HIS A 171 7.31 -7.37 -3.82
N PHE A 172 7.73 -6.59 -4.83
CA PHE A 172 7.79 -7.08 -6.20
C PHE A 172 9.04 -7.92 -6.47
N GLY A 173 8.85 -9.03 -7.16
CA GLY A 173 9.94 -9.89 -7.61
C GLY A 173 10.83 -9.22 -8.67
N VAL A 174 11.99 -9.81 -8.95
CA VAL A 174 12.99 -9.28 -9.88
C VAL A 174 12.40 -9.04 -11.28
N ALA A 175 11.62 -10.00 -11.80
CA ALA A 175 11.01 -9.89 -13.13
C ALA A 175 10.04 -8.68 -13.23
N HIS A 176 9.24 -8.46 -12.19
CA HIS A 176 8.31 -7.32 -12.16
C HIS A 176 9.04 -5.98 -12.07
N LYS A 177 10.16 -5.93 -11.33
CA LYS A 177 11.02 -4.74 -11.26
C LYS A 177 11.65 -4.39 -12.61
N GLU A 178 12.00 -5.39 -13.42
CA GLU A 178 12.49 -5.16 -14.79
C GLU A 178 11.38 -4.63 -15.71
N GLN A 179 10.15 -5.14 -15.60
CA GLN A 179 9.00 -4.63 -16.33
C GLN A 179 8.68 -3.18 -15.94
N LEU A 180 8.70 -2.86 -14.65
CA LEU A 180 8.55 -1.50 -14.14
C LEU A 180 9.58 -0.54 -14.75
N LYS A 181 10.84 -0.97 -14.89
CA LYS A 181 11.89 -0.15 -15.50
C LYS A 181 11.59 0.21 -16.96
N GLN A 182 10.98 -0.71 -17.73
CA GLN A 182 10.64 -0.45 -19.13
C GLN A 182 9.54 0.60 -19.28
N ILE A 183 8.54 0.58 -18.38
CA ILE A 183 7.43 1.54 -18.37
C ILE A 183 7.88 2.91 -17.87
N ARG A 184 8.85 2.95 -16.96
CA ARG A 184 9.33 4.18 -16.29
C ARG A 184 9.93 5.22 -17.21
N ASN A 185 10.36 4.87 -18.42
CA ASN A 185 11.21 5.74 -19.22
C ASN A 185 10.53 7.05 -19.65
N ASP A 186 9.22 7.05 -19.92
CA ASP A 186 8.49 8.19 -20.48
C ASP A 186 7.31 8.66 -19.60
N VAL A 187 7.11 8.04 -18.43
CA VAL A 187 5.95 8.22 -17.55
C VAL A 187 6.40 8.80 -16.20
N HIS A 188 5.59 9.66 -15.60
CA HIS A 188 5.80 10.04 -14.20
C HIS A 188 5.65 8.83 -13.28
N VAL A 189 6.54 8.67 -12.33
CA VAL A 189 6.52 7.56 -11.39
C VAL A 189 6.51 8.07 -9.96
N LEU A 190 5.51 7.63 -9.21
CA LEU A 190 5.37 7.85 -7.79
C LEU A 190 5.45 6.51 -7.06
N THR A 191 6.43 6.33 -6.22
CA THR A 191 6.58 5.12 -5.40
C THR A 191 6.21 5.42 -3.96
N LEU A 192 5.36 4.58 -3.35
CA LEU A 192 4.99 4.68 -1.94
C LEU A 192 5.66 3.55 -1.17
N THR A 193 6.17 3.82 0.03
CA THR A 193 6.71 2.78 0.91
C THR A 193 6.60 3.15 2.37
N ALA A 194 6.30 2.15 3.22
CA ALA A 194 6.39 2.30 4.66
C ALA A 194 7.83 2.13 5.17
N THR A 195 8.63 1.34 4.46
CA THR A 195 10.01 1.03 4.87
C THR A 195 10.96 1.17 3.69
N PRO A 196 11.73 2.25 3.62
CA PRO A 196 12.74 2.37 2.60
C PRO A 196 13.78 1.27 2.80
N ILE A 197 13.94 0.41 1.79
CA ILE A 197 15.06 -0.54 1.78
C ILE A 197 16.35 0.29 1.75
N PRO A 198 17.42 -0.11 2.48
CA PRO A 198 18.70 0.60 2.49
C PRO A 198 19.23 0.98 1.10
N ARG A 199 18.95 0.14 0.10
CA ARG A 199 19.32 0.37 -1.31
C ARG A 199 18.50 1.51 -1.96
N THR A 200 17.21 1.60 -1.70
CA THR A 200 16.35 2.67 -2.23
C THR A 200 16.71 4.00 -1.58
N LEU A 201 17.01 3.98 -0.27
CA LEU A 201 17.52 5.12 0.46
C LEU A 201 18.89 5.58 -0.09
N GLN A 202 19.78 4.63 -0.41
CA GLN A 202 21.08 4.92 -1.00
C GLN A 202 20.96 5.58 -2.39
N LEU A 203 19.99 5.14 -3.21
CA LEU A 203 19.70 5.76 -4.51
C LEU A 203 19.13 7.18 -4.35
N ALA A 204 18.30 7.42 -3.36
CA ALA A 204 17.79 8.76 -3.05
C ALA A 204 18.93 9.67 -2.55
N LEU A 205 19.75 9.21 -1.62
CA LEU A 205 20.91 9.96 -1.11
C LEU A 205 21.97 10.25 -2.19
N SER A 206 22.04 9.43 -3.24
CA SER A 206 22.93 9.68 -4.40
C SER A 206 22.36 10.64 -5.44
N GLY A 207 21.16 11.21 -5.21
CA GLY A 207 20.49 12.11 -6.15
C GLY A 207 19.93 11.44 -7.40
N VAL A 208 19.87 10.09 -7.42
CA VAL A 208 19.33 9.31 -8.55
C VAL A 208 17.80 9.26 -8.52
N LYS A 209 17.19 9.42 -7.33
CA LYS A 209 15.74 9.42 -7.11
C LYS A 209 15.36 10.49 -6.11
N GLU A 210 14.34 11.28 -6.43
CA GLU A 210 13.80 12.28 -5.50
C GLU A 210 13.04 11.58 -4.36
N MET A 211 13.09 12.14 -3.15
CA MET A 211 12.45 11.54 -1.98
C MET A 211 11.79 12.59 -1.10
N SER A 212 10.55 12.33 -0.70
CA SER A 212 9.84 13.08 0.34
C SER A 212 9.52 12.17 1.53
N ILE A 213 9.78 12.65 2.74
CA ILE A 213 9.59 11.87 3.97
C ILE A 213 8.43 12.47 4.76
N ILE A 214 7.48 11.60 5.16
CA ILE A 214 6.42 11.92 6.09
C ILE A 214 6.81 11.30 7.43
N ALA A 215 7.35 12.11 8.32
CA ALA A 215 7.83 11.68 9.64
C ALA A 215 6.79 11.94 10.75
N THR A 216 5.86 12.87 10.52
CA THR A 216 4.84 13.27 11.49
C THR A 216 3.56 12.47 11.29
N PRO A 217 3.09 11.76 12.34
CA PRO A 217 1.80 11.07 12.27
C PRO A 217 0.64 12.07 12.17
N PRO A 218 -0.50 11.70 11.57
CA PRO A 218 -1.72 12.51 11.60
C PRO A 218 -2.14 12.85 13.03
N VAL A 219 -2.70 14.05 13.22
CA VAL A 219 -3.07 14.59 14.55
C VAL A 219 -4.10 13.71 15.25
N ASP A 220 -5.03 13.12 14.49
CA ASP A 220 -6.12 12.29 15.01
C ASP A 220 -5.71 10.84 15.29
N ARG A 221 -4.44 10.47 15.04
CA ARG A 221 -3.97 9.11 15.31
C ARG A 221 -3.83 8.89 16.80
N LEU A 222 -4.68 8.03 17.34
CA LEU A 222 -4.58 7.61 18.74
C LEU A 222 -3.27 6.88 19.03
N ALA A 223 -2.65 7.21 20.17
CA ALA A 223 -1.43 6.55 20.58
C ALA A 223 -1.71 5.08 20.95
N VAL A 224 -0.97 4.16 20.35
CA VAL A 224 -1.04 2.74 20.67
C VAL A 224 -0.51 2.50 22.10
N ARG A 225 -1.36 1.98 22.99
CA ARG A 225 -0.96 1.57 24.32
C ARG A 225 -0.17 0.28 24.25
N THR A 226 1.08 0.31 24.63
CA THR A 226 2.00 -0.84 24.56
C THR A 226 2.30 -1.35 25.98
N PHE A 227 2.16 -2.66 26.17
CA PHE A 227 2.48 -3.36 27.42
C PHE A 227 3.53 -4.42 27.15
N ILE A 228 4.53 -4.53 28.02
CA ILE A 228 5.55 -5.58 28.00
C ILE A 228 5.36 -6.38 29.28
N LEU A 229 4.91 -7.62 29.13
CA LEU A 229 4.53 -8.48 30.22
C LEU A 229 5.11 -9.89 30.01
N PRO A 230 5.39 -10.66 31.08
CA PRO A 230 5.53 -12.11 30.97
C PRO A 230 4.27 -12.70 30.33
N PHE A 231 4.42 -13.82 29.62
CA PHE A 231 3.26 -14.52 29.08
C PHE A 231 2.36 -14.99 30.24
N ASP A 232 1.11 -14.54 30.21
CA ASP A 232 0.08 -14.91 31.16
C ASP A 232 -1.23 -15.21 30.42
N PRO A 233 -1.70 -16.48 30.44
CA PRO A 233 -2.93 -16.88 29.76
C PRO A 233 -4.16 -16.07 30.18
N LEU A 234 -4.26 -15.67 31.44
CA LEU A 234 -5.40 -14.89 31.93
C LEU A 234 -5.42 -13.48 31.33
N ILE A 235 -4.27 -12.83 31.23
CA ILE A 235 -4.14 -11.51 30.63
C ILE A 235 -4.46 -11.59 29.13
N VAL A 236 -3.96 -12.63 28.44
CA VAL A 236 -4.26 -12.86 27.02
C VAL A 236 -5.76 -13.05 26.83
N ARG A 237 -6.38 -13.92 27.62
CA ARG A 237 -7.83 -14.15 27.57
C ARG A 237 -8.64 -12.88 27.81
N GLU A 238 -8.30 -12.11 28.83
CA GLU A 238 -9.00 -10.86 29.15
C GLU A 238 -8.89 -9.84 27.98
N ALA A 239 -7.72 -9.69 27.41
CA ALA A 239 -7.52 -8.77 26.30
C ALA A 239 -8.28 -9.22 25.03
N ILE A 240 -8.31 -10.53 24.72
CA ILE A 240 -9.12 -11.10 23.63
C ILE A 240 -10.61 -10.82 23.87
N MET A 241 -11.12 -11.11 25.07
CA MET A 241 -12.53 -10.93 25.40
C MET A 241 -12.93 -9.45 25.34
N ARG A 242 -12.07 -8.55 25.76
CA ARG A 242 -12.29 -7.10 25.68
C ARG A 242 -12.40 -6.64 24.22
N GLU A 243 -11.53 -7.14 23.32
CA GLU A 243 -11.58 -6.79 21.90
C GLU A 243 -12.85 -7.35 21.25
N ARG A 244 -13.19 -8.59 21.51
CA ARG A 244 -14.46 -9.20 21.03
C ARG A 244 -15.69 -8.41 21.48
N PHE A 245 -15.72 -7.99 22.75
CA PHE A 245 -16.83 -7.20 23.28
C PHE A 245 -17.02 -5.86 22.53
N ARG A 246 -15.91 -5.28 22.04
CA ARG A 246 -15.95 -4.06 21.21
C ARG A 246 -16.29 -4.33 19.73
N GLY A 247 -16.40 -5.59 19.34
CA GLY A 247 -16.59 -5.98 17.94
C GLY A 247 -15.32 -5.84 17.10
N GLY A 248 -14.15 -5.73 17.75
CA GLY A 248 -12.87 -5.59 17.07
C GLY A 248 -12.23 -6.94 16.73
N GLN A 249 -11.13 -6.87 15.97
CA GLN A 249 -10.33 -8.00 15.54
C GLN A 249 -8.91 -7.95 16.14
N ILE A 250 -8.23 -9.08 16.13
CA ILE A 250 -6.98 -9.28 16.86
C ILE A 250 -5.92 -9.84 15.89
N PHE A 251 -4.75 -9.21 15.88
CA PHE A 251 -3.54 -9.82 15.35
C PHE A 251 -2.79 -10.54 16.46
N TYR A 252 -2.39 -11.78 16.23
CA TYR A 252 -1.50 -12.53 17.10
C TYR A 252 -0.28 -12.99 16.30
N VAL A 253 0.88 -12.43 16.58
CA VAL A 253 2.10 -12.68 15.79
C VAL A 253 3.09 -13.48 16.62
N CYS A 254 3.61 -14.58 16.06
CA CYS A 254 4.66 -15.39 16.65
C CYS A 254 5.90 -15.46 15.72
N PRO A 255 7.11 -15.71 16.27
CA PRO A 255 8.34 -15.63 15.48
C PRO A 255 8.57 -16.83 14.55
N ARG A 256 7.95 -17.98 14.80
CA ARG A 256 8.21 -19.23 14.06
C ARG A 256 6.93 -19.97 13.73
N ILE A 257 6.92 -20.62 12.55
CA ILE A 257 5.81 -21.48 12.12
C ILE A 257 5.62 -22.65 13.10
N ALA A 258 6.71 -23.22 13.65
CA ALA A 258 6.65 -24.33 14.59
C ALA A 258 5.90 -23.98 15.90
N ASP A 259 5.79 -22.71 16.23
CA ASP A 259 5.10 -22.26 17.45
C ASP A 259 3.57 -22.10 17.21
N ILE A 260 3.11 -22.09 15.95
CA ILE A 260 1.71 -21.78 15.59
C ILE A 260 0.73 -22.84 16.12
N GLU A 261 1.03 -24.11 15.90
CA GLU A 261 0.12 -25.20 16.23
C GLU A 261 -0.14 -25.30 17.74
N GLU A 262 0.91 -25.13 18.56
CA GLU A 262 0.80 -25.09 20.00
C GLU A 262 0.01 -23.87 20.48
N LEU A 263 0.33 -22.69 19.94
CA LEU A 263 -0.37 -21.46 20.26
C LEU A 263 -1.85 -21.49 19.84
N GLU A 264 -2.16 -22.03 18.67
CA GLU A 264 -3.55 -22.18 18.22
C GLU A 264 -4.34 -23.04 19.19
N LYS A 265 -3.78 -24.19 19.62
CA LYS A 265 -4.41 -25.08 20.60
C LYS A 265 -4.64 -24.35 21.92
N GLU A 266 -3.63 -23.66 22.44
CA GLU A 266 -3.72 -22.89 23.67
C GLU A 266 -4.79 -21.80 23.59
N LEU A 267 -4.83 -21.04 22.50
CA LEU A 267 -5.83 -19.98 22.28
C LEU A 267 -7.26 -20.55 22.21
N ARG A 268 -7.46 -21.72 21.59
CA ARG A 268 -8.75 -22.42 21.57
C ARG A 268 -9.18 -22.96 22.93
N GLU A 269 -8.24 -23.39 23.77
CA GLU A 269 -8.52 -23.77 25.16
C GLU A 269 -8.88 -22.56 26.03
N LEU A 270 -8.22 -21.42 25.80
CA LEU A 270 -8.48 -20.17 26.54
C LEU A 270 -9.83 -19.53 26.17
N VAL A 271 -10.20 -19.57 24.87
CA VAL A 271 -11.44 -18.98 24.33
C VAL A 271 -12.01 -19.93 23.27
N PRO A 272 -12.79 -20.96 23.67
CA PRO A 272 -13.24 -22.03 22.78
C PRO A 272 -14.01 -21.58 21.54
N ASP A 273 -14.81 -20.50 21.66
CA ASP A 273 -15.67 -20.00 20.58
C ASP A 273 -14.96 -18.96 19.70
N LEU A 274 -13.66 -18.72 19.88
CA LEU A 274 -12.89 -17.74 19.11
C LEU A 274 -12.67 -18.23 17.67
N LYS A 275 -13.07 -17.41 16.72
CA LYS A 275 -12.85 -17.69 15.29
C LYS A 275 -11.42 -17.33 14.92
N ILE A 276 -10.53 -18.32 14.99
CA ILE A 276 -9.11 -18.18 14.68
C ILE A 276 -8.85 -18.56 13.21
N ALA A 277 -8.11 -17.72 12.50
CA ALA A 277 -7.48 -18.07 11.24
C ALA A 277 -5.96 -18.09 11.39
N VAL A 278 -5.29 -18.99 10.71
CA VAL A 278 -3.83 -19.15 10.72
C VAL A 278 -3.25 -18.76 9.38
N ALA A 279 -2.20 -17.91 9.38
CA ALA A 279 -1.52 -17.46 8.18
C ALA A 279 0.01 -17.50 8.33
N HIS A 280 0.72 -18.13 7.41
CA HIS A 280 2.18 -18.16 7.40
C HIS A 280 2.78 -18.30 6.00
N GLY A 281 4.05 -17.93 5.84
CA GLY A 281 4.71 -17.83 4.54
C GLY A 281 4.93 -19.14 3.75
N GLN A 282 4.68 -20.32 4.36
CA GLN A 282 4.74 -21.61 3.66
C GLN A 282 3.39 -22.01 3.02
N MET A 283 2.34 -21.24 3.27
CA MET A 283 1.03 -21.47 2.65
C MET A 283 1.06 -21.06 1.17
N GLY A 284 0.25 -21.74 0.37
CA GLY A 284 0.05 -21.34 -1.02
C GLY A 284 -0.60 -19.95 -1.11
N ALA A 285 -0.19 -19.16 -2.10
CA ALA A 285 -0.63 -17.76 -2.24
C ALA A 285 -2.17 -17.61 -2.28
N GLY A 286 -2.90 -18.55 -2.89
CA GLY A 286 -4.36 -18.51 -2.92
C GLY A 286 -4.99 -18.72 -1.54
N ALA A 287 -4.55 -19.75 -0.80
CA ALA A 287 -5.05 -20.03 0.54
C ALA A 287 -4.78 -18.84 1.52
N LEU A 288 -3.59 -18.24 1.39
CA LEU A 288 -3.23 -17.07 2.15
C LEU A 288 -4.15 -15.89 1.85
N GLU A 289 -4.44 -15.64 0.58
CA GLU A 289 -5.33 -14.57 0.12
C GLU A 289 -6.77 -14.77 0.64
N ASP A 290 -7.26 -16.02 0.61
CA ASP A 290 -8.59 -16.36 1.15
C ASP A 290 -8.69 -16.10 2.66
N ILE A 291 -7.66 -16.45 3.42
CA ILE A 291 -7.57 -16.20 4.85
C ILE A 291 -7.54 -14.71 5.14
N MET A 292 -6.70 -13.96 4.45
CA MET A 292 -6.58 -12.52 4.63
C MET A 292 -7.87 -11.78 4.24
N THR A 293 -8.53 -12.22 3.17
CA THR A 293 -9.83 -11.71 2.76
C THR A 293 -10.88 -12.01 3.83
N GLY A 294 -10.89 -13.22 4.38
CA GLY A 294 -11.79 -13.60 5.46
C GLY A 294 -11.60 -12.77 6.73
N PHE A 295 -10.35 -12.44 7.04
CA PHE A 295 -10.03 -11.57 8.16
C PHE A 295 -10.44 -10.13 7.89
N TYR A 296 -10.12 -9.59 6.72
CA TYR A 296 -10.55 -8.25 6.29
C TYR A 296 -12.07 -8.07 6.31
N GLU A 297 -12.83 -9.09 5.91
CA GLU A 297 -14.31 -9.07 5.91
C GLU A 297 -14.94 -9.36 7.29
N GLY A 298 -14.14 -9.53 8.33
CA GLY A 298 -14.63 -9.81 9.68
C GLY A 298 -15.18 -11.22 9.91
N ARG A 299 -14.90 -12.16 8.97
CA ARG A 299 -15.32 -13.58 9.12
C ARG A 299 -14.55 -14.31 10.22
N THR A 300 -13.40 -13.79 10.58
CA THR A 300 -12.54 -14.30 11.65
C THR A 300 -12.19 -13.19 12.63
N GLU A 301 -12.06 -13.53 13.91
CA GLU A 301 -11.87 -12.58 15.00
C GLU A 301 -10.39 -12.42 15.37
N LEU A 302 -9.59 -13.49 15.18
CA LEU A 302 -8.16 -13.49 15.46
C LEU A 302 -7.38 -14.09 14.30
N LEU A 303 -6.36 -13.37 13.86
CA LEU A 303 -5.38 -13.85 12.89
C LEU A 303 -4.08 -14.20 13.60
N LEU A 304 -3.79 -15.51 13.68
CA LEU A 304 -2.51 -16.03 14.16
C LEU A 304 -1.53 -16.17 13.02
N SER A 305 -0.40 -15.47 13.07
CA SER A 305 0.58 -15.47 11.97
C SER A 305 2.03 -15.39 12.43
N THR A 306 2.98 -15.80 11.59
CA THR A 306 4.41 -15.62 11.86
C THR A 306 4.90 -14.21 11.53
N GLN A 307 4.32 -13.59 10.52
CA GLN A 307 4.47 -12.18 10.18
C GLN A 307 3.10 -11.69 9.71
N ILE A 308 2.86 -10.40 9.83
CA ILE A 308 1.72 -9.81 9.13
C ILE A 308 2.05 -9.89 7.66
N VAL A 309 1.37 -10.79 6.99
CA VAL A 309 1.72 -11.34 5.69
C VAL A 309 1.64 -10.29 4.59
N GLU A 310 0.87 -9.22 4.80
CA GLU A 310 0.70 -8.16 3.82
C GLU A 310 1.05 -6.81 4.42
N SER A 311 2.21 -6.27 4.00
CA SER A 311 2.57 -4.89 4.29
C SER A 311 1.56 -3.94 3.66
N GLY A 312 1.16 -2.90 4.38
CA GLY A 312 0.29 -1.85 3.85
C GLY A 312 -1.22 -2.09 4.00
N LEU A 313 -1.67 -3.31 4.35
CA LEU A 313 -3.09 -3.59 4.58
C LEU A 313 -3.60 -2.83 5.81
N ASP A 314 -4.64 -2.03 5.62
CA ASP A 314 -5.36 -1.36 6.70
C ASP A 314 -6.61 -2.17 7.06
N ILE A 315 -6.73 -2.56 8.34
CA ILE A 315 -7.89 -3.27 8.88
C ILE A 315 -8.41 -2.46 10.07
N PRO A 316 -9.35 -1.53 9.84
CA PRO A 316 -9.81 -0.59 10.87
C PRO A 316 -10.39 -1.24 12.12
N THR A 317 -10.84 -2.48 12.01
CA THR A 317 -11.38 -3.28 13.12
C THR A 317 -10.32 -4.01 13.95
N ALA A 318 -9.07 -4.09 13.45
CA ALA A 318 -7.98 -4.78 14.15
C ALA A 318 -7.24 -3.80 15.08
N ASN A 319 -7.70 -3.68 16.32
CA ASN A 319 -7.20 -2.70 17.29
C ASN A 319 -6.37 -3.32 18.43
N THR A 320 -6.15 -4.62 18.40
CA THR A 320 -5.31 -5.33 19.38
C THR A 320 -4.29 -6.21 18.67
N LEU A 321 -3.03 -6.09 19.09
CA LEU A 321 -1.93 -6.90 18.59
C LEU A 321 -1.20 -7.58 19.74
N PHE A 322 -1.09 -8.90 19.68
CA PHE A 322 -0.19 -9.70 20.52
C PHE A 322 1.08 -10.02 19.74
N ILE A 323 2.23 -9.84 20.37
CA ILE A 323 3.54 -10.25 19.84
C ILE A 323 4.12 -11.29 20.79
N HIS A 324 3.98 -12.56 20.41
CA HIS A 324 4.52 -13.67 21.17
C HIS A 324 6.04 -13.72 21.04
N ARG A 325 6.76 -13.86 22.17
CA ARG A 325 8.23 -13.86 22.19
C ARG A 325 8.81 -12.63 21.49
N ALA A 326 8.36 -11.43 21.90
CA ALA A 326 8.81 -10.15 21.34
C ALA A 326 10.35 -9.98 21.37
N ASP A 327 11.04 -10.69 22.28
CA ASP A 327 12.50 -10.79 22.37
C ASP A 327 13.17 -11.33 21.10
N ARG A 328 12.42 -12.01 20.23
CA ARG A 328 12.91 -12.61 18.98
C ARG A 328 12.70 -11.74 17.73
N PHE A 329 12.10 -10.60 17.89
CA PHE A 329 11.88 -9.65 16.80
C PHE A 329 12.87 -8.50 16.86
N GLY A 330 13.36 -8.07 15.69
CA GLY A 330 14.16 -6.85 15.59
C GLY A 330 13.32 -5.60 15.85
N LEU A 331 13.96 -4.53 16.33
CA LEU A 331 13.27 -3.27 16.67
C LEU A 331 12.44 -2.71 15.50
N ALA A 332 12.99 -2.73 14.28
CA ALA A 332 12.27 -2.27 13.08
C ALA A 332 11.00 -3.09 12.80
N GLN A 333 11.05 -4.41 13.03
CA GLN A 333 9.89 -5.28 12.89
C GLN A 333 8.81 -4.95 13.93
N LEU A 334 9.22 -4.72 15.18
CA LEU A 334 8.29 -4.34 16.25
C LEU A 334 7.58 -3.01 15.95
N TYR A 335 8.30 -2.02 15.40
CA TYR A 335 7.70 -0.77 14.97
C TYR A 335 6.72 -0.97 13.82
N GLN A 336 7.05 -1.79 12.82
CA GLN A 336 6.14 -2.13 11.72
C GLN A 336 4.87 -2.84 12.20
N LEU A 337 5.02 -3.81 13.09
CA LEU A 337 3.90 -4.53 13.70
C LEU A 337 3.01 -3.58 14.50
N ARG A 338 3.59 -2.70 15.31
CA ARG A 338 2.85 -1.69 16.06
C ARG A 338 2.05 -0.74 15.16
N GLY A 339 2.57 -0.42 13.98
CA GLY A 339 1.91 0.44 13.01
C GLY A 339 0.67 -0.19 12.33
N ARG A 340 0.34 -1.46 12.66
CA ARG A 340 -0.82 -2.18 12.11
C ARG A 340 -2.11 -2.01 12.90
N ILE A 341 -2.04 -1.37 14.04
CA ILE A 341 -3.16 -1.08 14.93
C ILE A 341 -3.23 0.41 15.27
#